data_0e75016f3eda5ac1e73a980acd1724d5
#
_entry.id   0e75016f3eda5ac1e73a980acd1724d5
#
_cell.length_a   1.000
_cell.length_b   1.000
_cell.length_c   1.000
_cell.angle_alpha   90.00
_cell.angle_beta   90.00
_cell.angle_gamma   90.00
#
_symmetry.space_group_name_H-M   'P 1'
#
loop_
_entity.id
_entity.type
_entity.pdbx_description
1 polymer ?
#
loop_
_entity_poly.entity_id
_entity_poly.type
_entity_poly.pdbx_seq_one_letter_code
_entity_poly.pdbx_strand_id
1 'polypeptide(L)'
;MMKIKTAFGIAASVALALPAMAYAAADQEAAMKDSNNWAHPRGQHNNQGYSALAQINKGNIKNLKMAWTFATGVNRGHEGSPVVVGNMMYIVTAFPNNVYALDLNDNQKIVWSYFPKQDPSVQAVLCCDNVTRGLGFGDGKIYLQQNDGLLVALDAKDGKKVWEVKNTDPKVGATNTNAPHVIKDKVLTGCSGAEFGVRCFIAAYNAKDGSLAWKAYSTGPDAETLHDANTNKDNPLYNALSVYQDVNGGNKEGGSFKRLSADQIKGGEKELGTRTWLKPQAIKDGWQHGGGSVWGWWPYDARTNLVYYGAGNPSVWNPDVRPGDNKWSMTVTARDLDTGVAKWAMQMTPHDEWDYDGVNEVILFDKAGKTYAWHHDRNGFAYTWNANTGSLIAAEKVHPFVNWANNVDLKTGVPDKLAAASTHQDYNAKGICPAALGTKDQQPAAYSPKTGLMYSPLNHVCMTYEPVESKYVAGQPWVGATLTMFAGPDGVMGGFAAYDPMTNKKVWYNKEKFSAWSGALTTASNIVFYGTLDRWFKAVDAQTGKELWKFQVGSGAIGNAFTYGNKGKQYVGILSGIGGWAGVAMNLGMTTDTDALGAAGGYKELTKYNAAPGGGALNVFSL
;
A
#
# COMPACT_ATOMS: atom_id res chain seq x y z
N MET A 1 42.04 11.32 82.60
CA MET A 1 41.15 10.29 81.96
C MET A 1 40.00 10.99 81.28
N MET A 2 40.14 11.21 80.03
CA MET A 2 39.14 11.96 79.22
C MET A 2 38.44 10.93 78.27
N LYS A 3 37.14 10.76 78.45
CA LYS A 3 36.34 9.82 77.63
C LYS A 3 35.96 10.56 76.34
N ILE A 4 36.44 10.09 75.21
CA ILE A 4 36.03 10.52 73.89
C ILE A 4 34.76 9.76 73.51
N LYS A 5 33.65 10.50 73.28
CA LYS A 5 32.41 9.96 72.71
C LYS A 5 32.50 10.04 71.21
N THR A 6 32.51 8.90 70.58
CA THR A 6 32.41 8.77 69.12
C THR A 6 30.97 8.91 68.72
N ALA A 7 30.63 9.94 67.93
CA ALA A 7 29.34 10.12 67.30
C ALA A 7 29.35 9.41 65.94
N PHE A 8 28.50 8.40 65.77
CA PHE A 8 28.22 7.79 64.47
C PHE A 8 27.23 8.70 63.72
N GLY A 9 27.70 9.35 62.68
CA GLY A 9 26.87 10.04 61.70
C GLY A 9 26.28 9.03 60.73
N ILE A 10 24.95 8.89 60.72
CA ILE A 10 24.22 8.16 59.68
C ILE A 10 24.16 9.05 58.48
N ALA A 11 24.95 8.73 57.45
CA ALA A 11 24.80 9.33 56.12
C ALA A 11 23.52 8.77 55.46
N ALA A 12 22.45 9.52 55.43
CA ALA A 12 21.27 9.20 54.63
C ALA A 12 21.62 9.41 53.16
N SER A 13 21.82 8.35 52.42
CA SER A 13 21.93 8.36 50.96
C SER A 13 20.53 8.74 50.41
N VAL A 14 20.35 9.98 50.03
CA VAL A 14 19.23 10.39 49.19
C VAL A 14 19.48 9.79 47.80
N ALA A 15 18.91 8.64 47.53
CA ALA A 15 18.77 8.13 46.19
C ALA A 15 17.84 9.09 45.45
N LEU A 16 18.40 9.96 44.61
CA LEU A 16 17.67 10.67 43.57
C LEU A 16 17.05 9.60 42.67
N ALA A 17 15.80 9.24 42.97
CA ALA A 17 14.96 8.52 42.04
C ALA A 17 14.76 9.47 40.85
N LEU A 18 15.54 9.28 39.79
CA LEU A 18 15.19 9.77 38.47
C LEU A 18 13.73 9.30 38.25
N PRO A 19 12.80 10.19 37.84
CA PRO A 19 11.49 9.74 37.48
C PRO A 19 11.70 8.70 36.39
N ALA A 20 11.41 7.44 36.69
CA ALA A 20 11.19 6.43 35.69
C ALA A 20 10.09 7.03 34.81
N MET A 21 10.45 7.51 33.60
CA MET A 21 9.46 7.85 32.61
C MET A 21 8.60 6.61 32.49
N ALA A 22 7.37 6.73 33.01
CA ALA A 22 6.37 5.71 32.84
C ALA A 22 6.04 5.68 31.34
N TYR A 23 6.81 4.90 30.57
CA TYR A 23 6.31 4.32 29.35
C TYR A 23 5.20 3.35 29.78
N ALA A 24 4.04 3.91 30.17
CA ALA A 24 2.84 3.14 30.16
C ALA A 24 2.76 2.56 28.75
N ALA A 25 2.54 1.26 28.64
CA ALA A 25 2.19 0.64 27.37
C ALA A 25 1.03 1.47 26.81
N ALA A 26 1.34 2.43 25.94
CA ALA A 26 0.33 3.27 25.37
C ALA A 26 -0.48 2.34 24.48
N ASP A 27 -1.73 2.11 24.86
CA ASP A 27 -2.71 1.47 24.02
C ASP A 27 -2.69 2.22 22.68
N GLN A 28 -2.54 1.52 21.59
CA GLN A 28 -2.52 2.13 20.24
C GLN A 28 -3.75 3.01 20.01
N GLU A 29 -4.91 2.56 20.49
CA GLU A 29 -6.16 3.30 20.42
C GLU A 29 -6.07 4.65 21.16
N ALA A 30 -5.47 4.66 22.34
CA ALA A 30 -5.25 5.88 23.11
C ALA A 30 -4.23 6.79 22.40
N ALA A 31 -3.16 6.21 21.87
CA ALA A 31 -2.14 6.96 21.12
C ALA A 31 -2.72 7.62 19.85
N MET A 32 -3.60 6.95 19.12
CA MET A 32 -4.26 7.51 17.94
C MET A 32 -5.28 8.62 18.25
N LYS A 33 -5.83 8.66 19.46
CA LYS A 33 -6.74 9.74 19.90
C LYS A 33 -6.01 11.05 20.19
N ASP A 34 -4.72 10.99 20.54
CA ASP A 34 -3.91 12.19 20.71
C ASP A 34 -3.37 12.63 19.34
N SER A 35 -3.85 13.78 18.85
CA SER A 35 -3.45 14.35 17.57
C SER A 35 -1.97 14.72 17.47
N ASN A 36 -1.24 14.77 18.59
CA ASN A 36 0.20 14.97 18.60
C ASN A 36 0.96 13.70 18.15
N ASN A 37 0.32 12.55 18.13
CA ASN A 37 0.91 11.30 17.69
C ASN A 37 0.62 11.00 16.21
N TRP A 38 1.46 10.14 15.64
CA TRP A 38 1.25 9.47 14.35
C TRP A 38 1.48 7.98 14.58
N ALA A 39 0.56 7.35 15.34
CA ALA A 39 0.73 6.01 15.92
C ALA A 39 0.35 4.86 14.99
N HIS A 40 -0.07 5.16 13.77
CA HIS A 40 -0.44 4.21 12.73
C HIS A 40 0.19 4.65 11.41
N PRO A 41 0.56 3.75 10.48
CA PRO A 41 1.18 4.11 9.20
C PRO A 41 0.42 5.18 8.38
N ARG A 42 -0.89 5.27 8.58
CA ARG A 42 -1.77 6.28 7.95
C ARG A 42 -2.45 7.21 8.96
N GLY A 43 -1.86 7.37 10.14
CA GLY A 43 -2.34 8.20 11.23
C GLY A 43 -3.35 7.50 12.13
N GLN A 44 -4.39 6.90 11.56
CA GLN A 44 -5.47 6.22 12.27
C GLN A 44 -5.96 4.97 11.51
N HIS A 45 -6.76 4.12 12.18
CA HIS A 45 -7.32 2.90 11.60
C HIS A 45 -8.21 3.11 10.36
N ASN A 46 -8.77 4.31 10.16
CA ASN A 46 -9.59 4.61 8.99
C ASN A 46 -8.78 4.89 7.71
N ASN A 47 -7.44 4.90 7.78
CA ASN A 47 -6.51 5.20 6.70
C ASN A 47 -6.65 6.60 6.07
N GLN A 48 -7.28 7.54 6.75
CA GLN A 48 -7.58 8.85 6.15
C GLN A 48 -6.36 9.70 5.84
N GLY A 49 -5.19 9.41 6.43
CA GLY A 49 -4.02 10.28 6.27
C GLY A 49 -4.33 11.72 6.71
N TYR A 50 -5.15 11.85 7.75
CA TYR A 50 -5.64 13.12 8.28
C TYR A 50 -5.10 13.39 9.69
N SER A 51 -4.82 14.66 9.97
CA SER A 51 -4.48 15.13 11.32
C SER A 51 -5.36 16.30 11.73
N ALA A 52 -5.79 16.30 13.00
CA ALA A 52 -6.51 17.42 13.60
C ALA A 52 -5.61 18.61 13.94
N LEU A 53 -4.28 18.50 13.81
CA LEU A 53 -3.34 19.61 14.03
C LEU A 53 -3.58 20.73 13.01
N ALA A 54 -3.54 21.97 13.47
CA ALA A 54 -3.88 23.16 12.68
C ALA A 54 -2.93 24.37 12.90
N GLN A 55 -1.82 24.19 13.63
CA GLN A 55 -0.87 25.28 13.87
C GLN A 55 -0.22 25.75 12.57
N ILE A 56 0.18 24.81 11.70
CA ILE A 56 0.58 25.10 10.32
C ILE A 56 -0.70 25.34 9.52
N ASN A 57 -0.88 26.56 9.00
CA ASN A 57 -2.10 26.96 8.31
C ASN A 57 -1.80 27.86 7.09
N LYS A 58 -2.82 28.19 6.31
CA LYS A 58 -2.68 28.98 5.07
C LYS A 58 -2.03 30.35 5.28
N GLY A 59 -2.17 30.95 6.47
CA GLY A 59 -1.60 32.27 6.79
C GLY A 59 -0.11 32.24 7.08
N ASN A 60 0.42 31.11 7.58
CA ASN A 60 1.81 31.01 8.04
C ASN A 60 2.66 29.99 7.29
N ILE A 61 2.09 29.15 6.44
CA ILE A 61 2.80 28.06 5.76
C ILE A 61 4.00 28.53 4.93
N LYS A 62 3.98 29.75 4.42
CA LYS A 62 5.13 30.34 3.70
C LYS A 62 6.39 30.44 4.56
N ASN A 63 6.25 30.41 5.88
CA ASN A 63 7.33 30.46 6.85
C ASN A 63 7.85 29.07 7.25
N LEU A 64 7.27 28.01 6.71
CA LEU A 64 7.66 26.63 7.01
C LEU A 64 9.10 26.38 6.57
N LYS A 65 9.93 25.90 7.51
CA LYS A 65 11.37 25.67 7.31
C LYS A 65 11.74 24.27 7.71
N MET A 66 12.83 23.75 7.15
CA MET A 66 13.42 22.53 7.64
C MET A 66 13.86 22.71 9.09
N ALA A 67 13.27 21.92 9.98
CA ALA A 67 13.60 21.90 11.40
C ALA A 67 14.81 21.00 11.67
N TRP A 68 14.81 19.81 11.07
CA TRP A 68 15.89 18.85 11.17
C TRP A 68 15.77 17.78 10.07
N THR A 69 16.84 17.03 9.88
CA THR A 69 16.89 15.87 8.97
C THR A 69 17.61 14.70 9.63
N PHE A 70 17.27 13.48 9.26
CA PHE A 70 17.92 12.26 9.71
C PHE A 70 18.27 11.39 8.50
N ALA A 71 19.57 11.17 8.27
CA ALA A 71 20.04 10.27 7.23
C ALA A 71 19.87 8.80 7.67
N THR A 72 19.16 8.02 6.88
CA THR A 72 18.88 6.61 7.22
C THR A 72 20.08 5.67 6.97
N GLY A 73 21.06 6.13 6.20
CA GLY A 73 22.23 5.33 5.79
C GLY A 73 21.94 4.30 4.71
N VAL A 74 20.74 4.29 4.13
CA VAL A 74 20.32 3.33 3.10
C VAL A 74 19.97 4.05 1.81
N ASN A 75 20.62 3.64 0.71
CA ASN A 75 20.42 4.20 -0.62
C ASN A 75 19.40 3.38 -1.43
N ARG A 76 18.14 3.40 -1.03
CA ARG A 76 17.01 2.72 -1.67
C ARG A 76 15.73 3.52 -1.50
N GLY A 77 14.64 3.07 -2.14
CA GLY A 77 13.33 3.69 -2.06
C GLY A 77 12.73 3.67 -0.65
N HIS A 78 12.33 4.83 -0.13
CA HIS A 78 11.73 4.98 1.20
C HIS A 78 10.25 5.36 1.07
N GLU A 79 9.36 4.37 1.01
CA GLU A 79 7.91 4.54 0.74
C GLU A 79 7.04 4.72 1.99
N GLY A 80 7.57 4.43 3.18
CA GLY A 80 6.80 4.50 4.43
C GLY A 80 6.72 5.88 5.05
N SER A 81 6.17 5.92 6.26
CA SER A 81 6.27 7.04 7.20
C SER A 81 6.76 6.52 8.55
N PRO A 82 7.39 7.38 9.39
CA PRO A 82 7.66 7.05 10.77
C PRO A 82 6.36 6.80 11.57
N VAL A 83 6.50 6.09 12.69
CA VAL A 83 5.52 6.04 13.77
C VAL A 83 5.98 7.01 14.87
N VAL A 84 5.08 7.86 15.37
CA VAL A 84 5.36 8.80 16.45
C VAL A 84 4.39 8.58 17.59
N VAL A 85 4.93 8.32 18.78
CA VAL A 85 4.14 8.10 20.00
C VAL A 85 4.83 8.83 21.17
N GLY A 86 4.15 9.83 21.74
CA GLY A 86 4.72 10.70 22.76
C GLY A 86 5.96 11.43 22.23
N ASN A 87 7.10 11.26 22.90
CA ASN A 87 8.38 11.83 22.48
C ASN A 87 9.23 10.85 21.63
N MET A 88 8.73 9.69 21.28
CA MET A 88 9.47 8.70 20.50
C MET A 88 9.03 8.69 19.04
N MET A 89 10.03 8.64 18.15
CA MET A 89 9.82 8.42 16.72
C MET A 89 10.55 7.15 16.30
N TYR A 90 9.84 6.27 15.59
CA TYR A 90 10.38 5.01 15.09
C TYR A 90 10.41 5.06 13.56
N ILE A 91 11.60 4.82 13.01
CA ILE A 91 11.87 4.87 11.56
C ILE A 91 12.35 3.51 11.11
N VAL A 92 11.87 3.05 9.95
CA VAL A 92 12.42 1.86 9.28
C VAL A 92 12.98 2.25 7.93
N THR A 93 14.08 1.61 7.53
CA THR A 93 14.68 1.80 6.21
C THR A 93 14.15 0.77 5.21
N ALA A 94 14.33 1.02 3.93
CA ALA A 94 14.36 -0.04 2.92
C ALA A 94 15.34 -1.15 3.34
N PHE A 95 15.45 -2.24 2.54
CA PHE A 95 16.45 -3.29 2.85
C PHE A 95 17.79 -2.67 3.28
N PRO A 96 18.38 -3.09 4.39
CA PRO A 96 18.10 -4.31 5.18
C PRO A 96 17.07 -4.13 6.31
N ASN A 97 16.15 -3.14 6.23
CA ASN A 97 15.08 -2.88 7.19
C ASN A 97 15.60 -2.49 8.61
N ASN A 98 16.62 -1.63 8.63
CA ASN A 98 17.12 -1.09 9.89
C ASN A 98 16.04 -0.27 10.59
N VAL A 99 15.88 -0.45 11.89
CA VAL A 99 14.96 0.32 12.72
C VAL A 99 15.72 1.23 13.65
N TYR A 100 15.29 2.49 13.74
CA TYR A 100 15.83 3.49 14.66
C TYR A 100 14.71 4.05 15.52
N ALA A 101 14.96 4.18 16.82
CA ALA A 101 14.11 4.89 17.76
C ALA A 101 14.79 6.19 18.19
N LEU A 102 14.14 7.31 17.93
CA LEU A 102 14.66 8.65 18.21
C LEU A 102 13.88 9.31 19.36
N ASP A 103 14.59 9.94 20.29
CA ASP A 103 13.97 10.83 21.30
C ASP A 103 13.84 12.25 20.73
N LEU A 104 12.61 12.67 20.46
CA LEU A 104 12.28 13.99 19.95
C LEU A 104 12.53 15.12 20.97
N ASN A 105 12.70 14.79 22.24
CA ASN A 105 12.99 15.74 23.31
C ASN A 105 14.48 15.95 23.56
N ASP A 106 15.35 15.06 23.04
CA ASP A 106 16.80 15.08 23.18
C ASP A 106 17.49 15.16 21.80
N ASN A 107 17.21 16.21 21.03
CA ASN A 107 17.81 16.49 19.72
C ASN A 107 17.81 15.29 18.76
N GLN A 108 16.72 14.54 18.73
CA GLN A 108 16.55 13.35 17.89
C GLN A 108 17.64 12.28 18.13
N LYS A 109 18.14 12.19 19.37
CA LYS A 109 19.10 11.16 19.78
C LYS A 109 18.55 9.77 19.51
N ILE A 110 19.37 8.91 18.93
CA ILE A 110 19.06 7.49 18.79
C ILE A 110 19.09 6.85 20.19
N VAL A 111 17.92 6.38 20.64
CA VAL A 111 17.77 5.67 21.91
C VAL A 111 18.17 4.21 21.76
N TRP A 112 17.71 3.60 20.69
CA TRP A 112 18.10 2.25 20.30
C TRP A 112 18.01 2.07 18.78
N SER A 113 18.65 1.02 18.29
CA SER A 113 18.61 0.59 16.89
C SER A 113 18.49 -0.93 16.82
N TYR A 114 17.80 -1.40 15.79
CA TYR A 114 17.73 -2.82 15.45
C TYR A 114 18.20 -3.01 14.00
N PHE A 115 19.21 -3.87 13.81
CA PHE A 115 19.81 -4.17 12.52
C PHE A 115 19.57 -5.64 12.17
N PRO A 116 18.54 -5.96 11.37
CA PRO A 116 18.25 -7.32 10.96
C PRO A 116 19.41 -7.94 10.19
N LYS A 117 19.69 -9.22 10.46
CA LYS A 117 20.62 -10.01 9.66
C LYS A 117 19.84 -10.80 8.62
N GLN A 118 19.69 -10.24 7.44
CA GLN A 118 19.00 -10.85 6.32
C GLN A 118 19.99 -11.36 5.28
N ASP A 119 19.65 -12.46 4.58
CA ASP A 119 20.43 -12.92 3.44
C ASP A 119 20.28 -11.92 2.29
N PRO A 120 21.36 -11.33 1.75
CA PRO A 120 21.28 -10.39 0.64
C PRO A 120 20.63 -10.96 -0.62
N SER A 121 20.59 -12.28 -0.79
CA SER A 121 19.93 -12.93 -1.94
C SER A 121 18.43 -12.65 -2.03
N VAL A 122 17.79 -12.27 -0.91
CA VAL A 122 16.37 -11.89 -0.92
C VAL A 122 16.08 -10.71 -1.86
N GLN A 123 17.07 -9.86 -2.11
CA GLN A 123 16.92 -8.71 -3.00
C GLN A 123 16.58 -9.11 -4.45
N ALA A 124 17.00 -10.31 -4.88
CA ALA A 124 16.70 -10.82 -6.21
C ALA A 124 15.22 -11.20 -6.42
N VAL A 125 14.47 -11.40 -5.33
CA VAL A 125 13.05 -11.75 -5.36
C VAL A 125 12.13 -10.64 -4.82
N LEU A 126 12.67 -9.44 -4.66
CA LEU A 126 11.91 -8.22 -4.39
C LEU A 126 11.63 -7.52 -5.73
N CYS A 127 10.51 -7.82 -6.36
CA CYS A 127 10.23 -7.47 -7.74
C CYS A 127 10.39 -5.96 -8.07
N CYS A 128 9.90 -5.11 -7.19
CA CYS A 128 9.62 -3.70 -7.50
C CYS A 128 10.40 -2.75 -6.56
N ASP A 129 11.64 -3.07 -6.26
CA ASP A 129 12.58 -2.47 -5.33
C ASP A 129 12.50 -3.03 -3.88
N ASN A 130 13.56 -2.78 -3.13
CA ASN A 130 13.78 -3.26 -1.75
C ASN A 130 13.05 -2.40 -0.71
N VAL A 131 11.84 -2.02 -0.99
CA VAL A 131 11.05 -1.09 -0.17
C VAL A 131 10.47 -1.75 1.08
N THR A 132 10.16 -0.92 2.07
CA THR A 132 9.24 -1.24 3.16
C THR A 132 8.34 -0.03 3.43
N ARG A 133 7.07 -0.29 3.79
CA ARG A 133 6.04 0.75 3.88
C ARG A 133 5.79 1.23 5.31
N GLY A 134 6.60 0.79 6.29
CA GLY A 134 6.56 1.31 7.64
C GLY A 134 6.54 0.26 8.73
N LEU A 135 6.25 0.71 9.94
CA LEU A 135 6.20 -0.07 11.18
C LEU A 135 4.78 -0.11 11.72
N GLY A 136 4.42 -1.19 12.40
CA GLY A 136 3.27 -1.24 13.28
C GLY A 136 3.64 -0.85 14.70
N PHE A 137 2.69 -0.28 15.45
CA PHE A 137 2.83 0.01 16.87
C PHE A 137 1.60 -0.48 17.64
N GLY A 138 1.78 -1.08 18.79
CA GLY A 138 0.73 -1.49 19.71
C GLY A 138 1.25 -2.39 20.81
N ASP A 139 0.55 -2.49 21.93
CA ASP A 139 0.90 -3.33 23.07
C ASP A 139 2.36 -3.15 23.54
N GLY A 140 2.85 -1.89 23.53
CA GLY A 140 4.22 -1.54 23.92
C GLY A 140 5.31 -2.07 22.98
N LYS A 141 4.95 -2.48 21.77
CA LYS A 141 5.86 -3.08 20.78
C LYS A 141 5.86 -2.33 19.47
N ILE A 142 6.98 -2.44 18.77
CA ILE A 142 7.15 -2.06 17.36
C ILE A 142 7.19 -3.35 16.55
N TYR A 143 6.36 -3.41 15.52
CA TYR A 143 6.29 -4.56 14.62
C TYR A 143 6.92 -4.23 13.29
N LEU A 144 7.83 -5.09 12.87
CA LEU A 144 8.59 -4.99 11.62
C LEU A 144 8.29 -6.20 10.75
N GLN A 145 7.86 -5.96 9.53
CA GLN A 145 7.86 -6.98 8.49
C GLN A 145 9.15 -6.86 7.70
N GLN A 146 10.02 -7.86 7.81
CA GLN A 146 11.29 -7.90 7.07
C GLN A 146 11.06 -8.42 5.65
N ASN A 147 11.92 -7.99 4.73
CA ASN A 147 11.85 -8.43 3.33
C ASN A 147 12.10 -9.94 3.17
N ASP A 148 12.87 -10.57 4.07
CA ASP A 148 13.13 -12.02 4.08
C ASP A 148 11.97 -12.86 4.62
N GLY A 149 10.82 -12.24 4.88
CA GLY A 149 9.61 -12.91 5.29
C GLY A 149 9.40 -13.06 6.79
N LEU A 150 10.28 -12.55 7.64
CA LEU A 150 10.08 -12.56 9.08
C LEU A 150 9.20 -11.40 9.55
N LEU A 151 8.18 -11.70 10.34
CA LEU A 151 7.46 -10.72 11.15
C LEU A 151 8.07 -10.70 12.54
N VAL A 152 8.56 -9.53 12.96
CA VAL A 152 9.33 -9.35 14.20
C VAL A 152 8.62 -8.35 15.11
N ALA A 153 8.50 -8.67 16.40
CA ALA A 153 8.07 -7.74 17.44
C ALA A 153 9.28 -7.32 18.29
N LEU A 154 9.47 -6.02 18.39
CA LEU A 154 10.51 -5.38 19.19
C LEU A 154 9.86 -4.66 20.38
N ASP A 155 10.44 -4.72 21.55
CA ASP A 155 10.05 -3.87 22.66
C ASP A 155 10.26 -2.39 22.28
N ALA A 156 9.22 -1.58 22.37
CA ALA A 156 9.26 -0.18 21.94
C ALA A 156 10.23 0.67 22.78
N LYS A 157 10.56 0.24 24.00
CA LYS A 157 11.41 0.98 24.93
C LYS A 157 12.89 0.78 24.66
N ASP A 158 13.33 -0.46 24.37
CA ASP A 158 14.74 -0.80 24.28
C ASP A 158 15.16 -1.56 22.99
N GLY A 159 14.19 -1.81 22.10
CA GLY A 159 14.44 -2.45 20.81
C GLY A 159 14.75 -3.94 20.87
N LYS A 160 14.64 -4.58 22.05
CA LYS A 160 14.87 -6.02 22.16
C LYS A 160 13.79 -6.81 21.46
N LYS A 161 14.19 -7.85 20.73
CA LYS A 161 13.26 -8.76 20.09
C LYS A 161 12.46 -9.53 21.15
N VAL A 162 11.13 -9.39 21.08
CA VAL A 162 10.17 -10.10 21.94
C VAL A 162 9.81 -11.45 21.34
N TRP A 163 9.45 -11.45 20.04
CA TRP A 163 9.20 -12.66 19.27
C TRP A 163 9.45 -12.42 17.79
N GLU A 164 9.59 -13.50 17.03
CA GLU A 164 9.60 -13.48 15.57
C GLU A 164 8.91 -14.72 15.02
N VAL A 165 8.28 -14.58 13.86
CA VAL A 165 7.64 -15.69 13.14
C VAL A 165 7.90 -15.57 11.65
N LYS A 166 8.02 -16.73 10.97
CA LYS A 166 8.13 -16.77 9.51
C LYS A 166 6.75 -16.60 8.88
N ASN A 167 6.55 -15.52 8.12
CA ASN A 167 5.32 -15.24 7.40
C ASN A 167 5.38 -15.75 5.95
N THR A 168 6.50 -15.49 5.25
CA THR A 168 6.71 -15.88 3.85
C THR A 168 8.05 -16.57 3.63
N ASP A 169 8.26 -17.18 2.45
CA ASP A 169 9.51 -17.86 2.10
C ASP A 169 10.12 -17.29 0.82
N PRO A 170 11.19 -16.51 0.91
CA PRO A 170 11.88 -15.96 -0.26
C PRO A 170 12.43 -17.01 -1.24
N LYS A 171 12.65 -18.25 -0.79
CA LYS A 171 13.13 -19.34 -1.66
C LYS A 171 12.15 -19.68 -2.79
N VAL A 172 10.86 -19.37 -2.59
CA VAL A 172 9.83 -19.52 -3.61
C VAL A 172 9.38 -18.17 -4.20
N GLY A 173 10.09 -17.08 -3.90
CA GLY A 173 9.75 -15.74 -4.37
C GLY A 173 8.75 -14.99 -3.48
N ALA A 174 8.35 -15.56 -2.33
CA ALA A 174 7.41 -14.91 -1.41
C ALA A 174 8.14 -14.00 -0.44
N THR A 175 7.87 -12.70 -0.52
CA THR A 175 8.51 -11.64 0.27
C THR A 175 7.47 -10.75 0.96
N ASN A 176 7.94 -9.73 1.66
CA ASN A 176 7.07 -8.75 2.31
C ASN A 176 7.59 -7.33 2.15
N THR A 177 6.69 -6.40 1.83
CA THR A 177 6.99 -4.98 1.67
C THR A 177 5.99 -4.07 2.40
N ASN A 178 4.95 -4.65 3.02
CA ASN A 178 3.91 -3.90 3.73
C ASN A 178 4.37 -3.43 5.12
N ALA A 179 3.70 -2.42 5.67
CA ALA A 179 3.71 -2.13 7.09
C ALA A 179 2.79 -3.11 7.82
N PRO A 180 3.19 -3.72 8.95
CA PRO A 180 2.27 -4.47 9.80
C PRO A 180 1.18 -3.54 10.36
N HIS A 181 -0.08 -3.98 10.31
CA HIS A 181 -1.20 -3.24 10.89
C HIS A 181 -1.60 -3.86 12.21
N VAL A 182 -1.40 -3.13 13.29
CA VAL A 182 -1.80 -3.57 14.64
C VAL A 182 -3.22 -3.11 14.90
N ILE A 183 -4.10 -4.05 15.23
CA ILE A 183 -5.51 -3.78 15.52
C ILE A 183 -5.91 -4.64 16.71
N LYS A 184 -6.26 -4.00 17.83
CA LYS A 184 -6.51 -4.70 19.10
C LYS A 184 -5.34 -5.62 19.47
N ASP A 185 -5.60 -6.91 19.66
CA ASP A 185 -4.63 -7.95 19.98
C ASP A 185 -4.06 -8.68 18.75
N LYS A 186 -4.29 -8.15 17.55
CA LYS A 186 -3.85 -8.77 16.29
C LYS A 186 -2.83 -7.90 15.57
N VAL A 187 -1.88 -8.56 14.92
CA VAL A 187 -0.94 -7.97 13.96
C VAL A 187 -1.23 -8.56 12.59
N LEU A 188 -1.72 -7.73 11.68
CA LEU A 188 -2.02 -8.15 10.31
C LEU A 188 -0.82 -7.91 9.42
N THR A 189 -0.55 -8.86 8.55
CA THR A 189 0.45 -8.76 7.48
C THR A 189 0.00 -9.51 6.24
N GLY A 190 0.61 -9.22 5.12
CA GLY A 190 0.30 -9.85 3.85
C GLY A 190 1.50 -10.55 3.23
N CYS A 191 1.53 -10.56 1.90
CA CYS A 191 2.52 -11.24 1.08
C CYS A 191 2.69 -10.51 -0.24
N SER A 192 3.92 -10.47 -0.73
CA SER A 192 4.31 -10.06 -2.08
C SER A 192 4.90 -11.24 -2.84
N GLY A 193 4.88 -11.20 -4.18
CA GLY A 193 5.50 -12.24 -5.00
C GLY A 193 4.62 -12.79 -6.13
N ALA A 194 3.60 -12.07 -6.58
CA ALA A 194 2.77 -12.50 -7.72
C ALA A 194 3.63 -12.79 -8.95
N GLU A 195 4.63 -11.95 -9.25
CA GLU A 195 5.57 -12.07 -10.37
C GLU A 195 6.51 -13.28 -10.26
N PHE A 196 6.43 -14.03 -9.17
CA PHE A 196 7.15 -15.29 -8.93
C PHE A 196 6.18 -16.49 -8.82
N GLY A 197 4.90 -16.31 -9.15
CA GLY A 197 3.89 -17.36 -9.03
C GLY A 197 3.59 -17.74 -7.59
N VAL A 198 3.69 -16.82 -6.67
CA VAL A 198 3.34 -17.04 -5.26
C VAL A 198 1.84 -16.93 -5.07
N ARG A 199 1.25 -17.90 -4.38
CA ARG A 199 -0.11 -17.82 -3.88
C ARG A 199 -0.13 -16.97 -2.62
N CYS A 200 -0.47 -15.70 -2.76
CA CYS A 200 -0.44 -14.74 -1.67
C CYS A 200 -1.67 -14.81 -0.74
N PHE A 201 -1.59 -14.10 0.38
CA PHE A 201 -2.57 -14.15 1.46
C PHE A 201 -2.52 -12.88 2.32
N ILE A 202 -3.55 -12.71 3.15
CA ILE A 202 -3.50 -11.89 4.37
C ILE A 202 -3.50 -12.82 5.58
N ALA A 203 -2.75 -12.46 6.63
CA ALA A 203 -2.70 -13.22 7.87
C ALA A 203 -2.79 -12.31 9.09
N ALA A 204 -3.39 -12.80 10.16
CA ALA A 204 -3.39 -12.17 11.47
C ALA A 204 -2.63 -13.03 12.47
N TYR A 205 -1.74 -12.40 13.22
CA TYR A 205 -0.97 -13.00 14.30
C TYR A 205 -1.37 -12.37 15.64
N ASN A 206 -1.30 -13.14 16.71
CA ASN A 206 -1.56 -12.60 18.05
C ASN A 206 -0.39 -11.69 18.47
N ALA A 207 -0.68 -10.46 18.86
CA ALA A 207 0.32 -9.46 19.24
C ALA A 207 1.16 -9.88 20.45
N LYS A 208 0.61 -10.74 21.31
CA LYS A 208 1.27 -11.23 22.53
C LYS A 208 2.49 -12.09 22.24
N ASP A 209 2.37 -13.05 21.31
CA ASP A 209 3.33 -14.13 21.15
C ASP A 209 3.67 -14.51 19.70
N GLY A 210 3.04 -13.85 18.72
CA GLY A 210 3.24 -14.11 17.30
C GLY A 210 2.58 -15.40 16.80
N SER A 211 1.75 -16.07 17.59
CA SER A 211 1.01 -17.24 17.11
C SER A 211 -0.01 -16.85 16.03
N LEU A 212 -0.14 -17.70 15.00
CA LEU A 212 -1.08 -17.46 13.91
C LEU A 212 -2.53 -17.55 14.43
N ALA A 213 -3.30 -16.48 14.26
CA ALA A 213 -4.73 -16.47 14.56
C ALA A 213 -5.55 -17.01 13.38
N TRP A 214 -5.31 -16.46 12.18
CA TRP A 214 -5.91 -16.94 10.93
C TRP A 214 -5.07 -16.52 9.72
N LYS A 215 -5.27 -17.23 8.61
CA LYS A 215 -4.68 -16.92 7.30
C LYS A 215 -5.72 -17.13 6.22
N ALA A 216 -5.91 -16.14 5.34
CA ALA A 216 -6.80 -16.20 4.19
C ALA A 216 -6.02 -16.00 2.91
N TYR A 217 -5.97 -17.04 2.06
CA TYR A 217 -5.36 -16.95 0.74
C TYR A 217 -6.18 -16.05 -0.19
N SER A 218 -5.52 -15.44 -1.16
CA SER A 218 -6.19 -14.60 -2.16
C SER A 218 -6.81 -15.42 -3.30
N THR A 219 -6.40 -16.66 -3.48
CA THR A 219 -6.86 -17.53 -4.56
C THR A 219 -7.08 -18.96 -4.04
N GLY A 220 -7.88 -19.77 -4.74
CA GLY A 220 -8.09 -21.18 -4.42
C GLY A 220 -9.40 -21.49 -3.70
N PRO A 221 -9.48 -22.65 -2.99
CA PRO A 221 -10.72 -23.10 -2.36
C PRO A 221 -11.33 -22.11 -1.38
N ASP A 222 -12.66 -22.00 -1.37
CA ASP A 222 -13.39 -21.05 -0.50
C ASP A 222 -13.05 -21.24 0.98
N ALA A 223 -12.81 -22.49 1.43
CA ALA A 223 -12.38 -22.78 2.80
C ALA A 223 -11.01 -22.18 3.14
N GLU A 224 -10.08 -22.08 2.19
CA GLU A 224 -8.74 -21.52 2.39
C GLU A 224 -8.69 -20.01 2.15
N THR A 225 -9.61 -19.50 1.34
CA THR A 225 -9.79 -18.06 1.14
C THR A 225 -10.72 -17.45 2.20
N LEU A 226 -11.22 -18.26 3.12
CA LEU A 226 -12.17 -17.92 4.18
C LEU A 226 -13.42 -17.18 3.65
N HIS A 227 -13.97 -17.70 2.56
CA HIS A 227 -15.30 -17.36 2.05
C HIS A 227 -16.30 -18.44 2.48
N ASP A 228 -17.48 -18.03 2.89
CA ASP A 228 -18.56 -18.94 3.30
C ASP A 228 -19.88 -18.62 2.58
N ALA A 229 -20.93 -19.35 2.92
CA ALA A 229 -22.27 -19.16 2.33
C ALA A 229 -22.88 -17.78 2.64
N ASN A 230 -22.37 -17.04 3.62
CA ASN A 230 -22.84 -15.70 3.98
C ASN A 230 -22.01 -14.61 3.29
N THR A 231 -20.87 -14.94 2.69
CA THR A 231 -20.06 -13.96 1.96
C THR A 231 -20.89 -13.40 0.80
N ASN A 232 -20.96 -12.07 0.70
CA ASN A 232 -21.75 -11.36 -0.30
C ASN A 232 -23.28 -11.58 -0.21
N LYS A 233 -23.83 -11.96 0.94
CA LYS A 233 -25.28 -12.19 1.07
C LYS A 233 -26.12 -10.95 0.71
N ASP A 234 -25.58 -9.76 0.95
CA ASP A 234 -26.23 -8.49 0.63
C ASP A 234 -26.03 -8.08 -0.86
N ASN A 235 -25.06 -8.70 -1.56
CA ASN A 235 -24.77 -8.47 -2.98
C ASN A 235 -24.44 -9.80 -3.68
N PRO A 236 -25.43 -10.71 -3.83
CA PRO A 236 -25.19 -12.06 -4.35
C PRO A 236 -24.68 -12.07 -5.81
N LEU A 237 -24.87 -10.99 -6.55
CA LEU A 237 -24.35 -10.87 -7.91
C LEU A 237 -22.81 -10.78 -7.98
N TYR A 238 -22.11 -10.43 -6.88
CA TYR A 238 -20.65 -10.50 -6.84
C TYR A 238 -20.12 -11.95 -6.90
N ASN A 239 -20.96 -12.91 -6.52
CA ASN A 239 -20.66 -14.34 -6.64
C ASN A 239 -20.99 -14.88 -8.04
N ALA A 240 -21.66 -14.10 -8.89
CA ALA A 240 -21.97 -14.56 -10.25
C ALA A 240 -20.68 -14.75 -11.04
N LEU A 241 -20.57 -15.89 -11.71
CA LEU A 241 -19.45 -16.17 -12.60
C LEU A 241 -19.57 -15.32 -13.86
N SER A 242 -18.54 -14.53 -14.13
CA SER A 242 -18.44 -13.69 -15.32
C SER A 242 -17.18 -14.09 -16.07
N VAL A 243 -17.16 -15.27 -16.62
CA VAL A 243 -15.97 -15.77 -17.31
C VAL A 243 -15.92 -15.18 -18.72
N TYR A 244 -14.77 -14.64 -19.07
CA TYR A 244 -14.46 -14.25 -20.43
C TYR A 244 -13.98 -15.47 -21.21
N GLN A 245 -14.63 -15.78 -22.31
CA GLN A 245 -14.21 -16.79 -23.26
C GLN A 245 -13.80 -16.11 -24.56
N ASP A 246 -12.69 -16.56 -25.10
CA ASP A 246 -12.30 -16.26 -26.45
C ASP A 246 -13.39 -16.68 -27.45
N VAL A 247 -13.86 -15.76 -28.26
CA VAL A 247 -14.81 -16.00 -29.33
C VAL A 247 -14.16 -15.57 -30.63
N ASN A 248 -14.16 -16.41 -31.65
CA ASN A 248 -13.56 -16.14 -32.96
C ASN A 248 -12.02 -16.04 -32.98
N GLY A 249 -11.32 -16.80 -32.16
CA GLY A 249 -9.87 -16.80 -32.10
C GLY A 249 -9.33 -15.49 -31.54
N GLY A 250 -9.77 -15.15 -30.32
CA GLY A 250 -9.47 -13.94 -29.55
C GLY A 250 -8.02 -13.52 -29.48
N ASN A 251 -7.11 -14.46 -29.71
CA ASN A 251 -5.67 -14.25 -29.81
C ASN A 251 -5.24 -13.57 -31.13
N LYS A 252 -6.16 -12.98 -31.89
CA LYS A 252 -5.85 -12.29 -33.14
C LYS A 252 -6.35 -10.87 -33.11
N GLU A 253 -5.69 -10.00 -33.80
CA GLU A 253 -6.14 -8.63 -34.02
C GLU A 253 -7.59 -8.60 -34.50
N GLY A 254 -8.47 -7.94 -33.75
CA GLY A 254 -9.92 -7.90 -34.01
C GLY A 254 -10.72 -9.06 -33.41
N GLY A 255 -10.10 -9.94 -32.59
CA GLY A 255 -10.81 -10.92 -31.78
C GLY A 255 -11.68 -10.27 -30.68
N SER A 256 -12.66 -10.99 -30.19
CA SER A 256 -13.55 -10.53 -29.13
C SER A 256 -13.72 -11.56 -28.05
N PHE A 257 -13.88 -11.09 -26.82
CA PHE A 257 -14.25 -11.94 -25.68
C PHE A 257 -15.73 -11.94 -25.46
N LYS A 258 -16.29 -13.13 -25.31
CA LYS A 258 -17.68 -13.28 -24.88
C LYS A 258 -17.71 -13.66 -23.41
N ARG A 259 -18.52 -12.95 -22.66
CA ARG A 259 -18.81 -13.30 -21.29
C ARG A 259 -19.65 -14.56 -21.23
N LEU A 260 -19.19 -15.59 -20.54
CA LEU A 260 -19.97 -16.79 -20.27
C LEU A 260 -20.96 -16.54 -19.14
N SER A 261 -22.18 -17.04 -19.30
CA SER A 261 -23.16 -17.11 -18.22
C SER A 261 -22.78 -18.19 -17.21
N ALA A 262 -23.30 -18.08 -15.99
CA ALA A 262 -23.07 -19.09 -14.94
C ALA A 262 -23.48 -20.52 -15.41
N ASP A 263 -24.50 -20.64 -16.26
CA ASP A 263 -24.95 -21.93 -16.82
C ASP A 263 -23.99 -22.52 -17.84
N GLN A 264 -23.21 -21.68 -18.52
CA GLN A 264 -22.23 -22.12 -19.51
C GLN A 264 -20.94 -22.65 -18.84
N ILE A 265 -20.72 -22.29 -17.56
CA ILE A 265 -19.59 -22.79 -16.77
C ILE A 265 -20.04 -24.08 -16.05
N LYS A 266 -20.50 -25.06 -16.80
CA LYS A 266 -20.89 -26.37 -16.24
C LYS A 266 -19.66 -27.24 -16.10
N GLY A 267 -19.35 -27.64 -14.90
CA GLY A 267 -18.56 -28.82 -14.68
C GLY A 267 -17.57 -28.75 -13.53
N GLY A 268 -17.83 -29.47 -12.53
CA GLY A 268 -16.87 -30.21 -11.71
C GLY A 268 -16.48 -29.60 -10.39
N GLU A 269 -16.24 -28.31 -10.25
CA GLU A 269 -15.80 -27.75 -8.97
C GLU A 269 -16.92 -26.96 -8.29
N LYS A 270 -17.09 -27.21 -6.99
CA LYS A 270 -18.23 -26.67 -6.22
C LYS A 270 -17.95 -25.26 -5.67
N GLU A 271 -16.70 -24.85 -5.61
CA GLU A 271 -16.23 -23.67 -4.90
C GLU A 271 -15.93 -22.53 -5.87
N LEU A 272 -16.37 -21.32 -5.54
CA LEU A 272 -16.28 -20.19 -6.42
C LEU A 272 -14.83 -19.79 -6.73
N GLY A 273 -13.96 -19.85 -5.74
CA GLY A 273 -12.55 -19.51 -5.89
C GLY A 273 -11.84 -20.37 -6.94
N THR A 274 -11.98 -21.68 -6.87
CA THR A 274 -11.34 -22.62 -7.82
C THR A 274 -12.05 -22.66 -9.17
N ARG A 275 -13.38 -22.54 -9.19
CA ARG A 275 -14.20 -22.62 -10.42
C ARG A 275 -13.88 -21.51 -11.43
N THR A 276 -13.32 -20.40 -10.99
CA THR A 276 -12.98 -19.28 -11.86
C THR A 276 -11.57 -19.34 -12.43
N TRP A 277 -10.82 -20.40 -12.12
CA TRP A 277 -9.52 -20.73 -12.72
C TRP A 277 -9.70 -21.88 -13.68
N LEU A 278 -9.98 -21.56 -14.93
CA LEU A 278 -10.36 -22.57 -15.93
C LEU A 278 -9.14 -23.23 -16.57
N LYS A 279 -9.39 -24.37 -17.23
CA LYS A 279 -8.44 -25.04 -18.13
C LYS A 279 -8.66 -24.54 -19.57
N PRO A 280 -7.66 -24.60 -20.46
CA PRO A 280 -6.32 -25.15 -20.30
C PRO A 280 -5.39 -24.18 -19.57
N GLN A 281 -4.51 -24.72 -18.76
CA GLN A 281 -3.47 -23.98 -18.05
C GLN A 281 -2.15 -24.69 -18.24
N ALA A 282 -1.09 -23.91 -18.33
CA ALA A 282 0.27 -24.44 -18.34
C ALA A 282 0.61 -25.20 -17.05
N ILE A 283 -0.09 -24.90 -15.97
CA ILE A 283 0.06 -25.50 -14.65
C ILE A 283 -1.29 -26.04 -14.19
N LYS A 284 -1.31 -27.31 -13.75
CA LYS A 284 -2.49 -27.89 -13.11
C LYS A 284 -2.84 -27.08 -11.87
N ASP A 285 -4.14 -26.79 -11.68
CA ASP A 285 -4.63 -25.98 -10.57
C ASP A 285 -3.89 -24.63 -10.43
N GLY A 286 -3.91 -23.82 -11.50
CA GLY A 286 -3.18 -22.56 -11.62
C GLY A 286 -3.39 -21.58 -10.46
N TRP A 287 -4.50 -21.68 -9.73
CA TRP A 287 -4.75 -20.92 -8.52
C TRP A 287 -3.69 -21.17 -7.41
N GLN A 288 -2.98 -22.31 -7.43
CA GLN A 288 -1.88 -22.59 -6.49
C GLN A 288 -0.68 -21.66 -6.71
N HIS A 289 -0.61 -21.03 -7.87
CA HIS A 289 0.39 -20.03 -8.22
C HIS A 289 -0.29 -18.69 -8.57
N GLY A 290 -1.47 -18.46 -8.01
CA GLY A 290 -2.42 -17.49 -8.52
C GLY A 290 -2.13 -16.03 -8.20
N GLY A 291 -1.03 -15.68 -7.55
CA GLY A 291 -0.74 -14.29 -7.20
C GLY A 291 -1.65 -13.74 -6.11
N GLY A 292 -2.28 -12.60 -6.37
CA GLY A 292 -3.14 -11.91 -5.41
C GLY A 292 -2.36 -11.35 -4.24
N SER A 293 -1.29 -10.63 -4.50
CA SER A 293 -0.43 -10.00 -3.47
C SER A 293 -1.24 -9.09 -2.55
N VAL A 294 -0.85 -9.02 -1.27
CA VAL A 294 -1.52 -8.19 -0.27
C VAL A 294 -0.45 -7.39 0.47
N TRP A 295 -0.17 -6.17 0.02
CA TRP A 295 0.89 -5.32 0.54
C TRP A 295 0.49 -3.84 0.71
N GLY A 296 -0.82 -3.52 0.56
CA GLY A 296 -1.35 -2.16 0.64
C GLY A 296 -1.60 -1.67 2.08
N TRP A 297 -2.60 -0.84 2.24
CA TRP A 297 -2.96 -0.15 3.48
C TRP A 297 -4.39 -0.50 3.87
N TRP A 298 -4.59 -1.04 5.08
CA TRP A 298 -5.82 -1.70 5.48
C TRP A 298 -6.51 -0.96 6.62
N PRO A 299 -7.68 -0.34 6.38
CA PRO A 299 -8.43 0.29 7.45
C PRO A 299 -9.23 -0.75 8.25
N TYR A 300 -9.61 -0.34 9.44
CA TYR A 300 -10.44 -1.11 10.35
C TYR A 300 -11.61 -0.27 10.87
N ASP A 301 -12.81 -0.83 10.89
CA ASP A 301 -13.99 -0.25 11.54
C ASP A 301 -14.34 -1.02 12.80
N ALA A 302 -14.10 -0.39 13.96
CA ALA A 302 -14.37 -0.99 15.26
C ALA A 302 -15.87 -1.24 15.53
N ARG A 303 -16.76 -0.55 14.82
CA ARG A 303 -18.22 -0.71 14.97
C ARG A 303 -18.73 -2.01 14.39
N THR A 304 -18.09 -2.48 13.35
CA THR A 304 -18.46 -3.71 12.61
C THR A 304 -17.46 -4.83 12.80
N ASN A 305 -16.31 -4.57 13.41
CA ASN A 305 -15.17 -5.46 13.56
C ASN A 305 -14.58 -5.91 12.21
N LEU A 306 -14.69 -5.08 11.17
CA LEU A 306 -14.23 -5.41 9.83
C LEU A 306 -12.91 -4.70 9.49
N VAL A 307 -11.99 -5.46 8.89
CA VAL A 307 -10.81 -4.95 8.20
C VAL A 307 -11.02 -5.04 6.70
N TYR A 308 -10.54 -4.03 5.95
CA TYR A 308 -10.72 -3.92 4.51
C TYR A 308 -9.37 -3.92 3.83
N TYR A 309 -9.25 -4.65 2.72
CA TYR A 309 -8.01 -4.67 1.96
C TYR A 309 -8.25 -5.07 0.50
N GLY A 310 -7.29 -4.73 -0.35
CA GLY A 310 -7.26 -5.17 -1.75
C GLY A 310 -6.27 -6.30 -1.97
N ALA A 311 -6.56 -7.17 -2.91
CA ALA A 311 -5.66 -8.19 -3.43
C ALA A 311 -5.21 -7.83 -4.85
N GLY A 312 -3.93 -8.07 -5.14
CA GLY A 312 -3.28 -7.73 -6.40
C GLY A 312 -3.62 -8.65 -7.57
N ASN A 313 -2.82 -8.51 -8.60
CA ASN A 313 -2.97 -9.19 -9.88
C ASN A 313 -2.91 -10.73 -9.77
N PRO A 314 -3.57 -11.44 -10.70
CA PRO A 314 -3.36 -12.88 -10.85
C PRO A 314 -1.99 -13.14 -11.50
N SER A 315 -1.29 -14.18 -11.06
CA SER A 315 -0.12 -14.70 -11.78
C SER A 315 -0.56 -15.67 -12.88
N VAL A 316 0.05 -15.69 -13.95
CA VAL A 316 1.10 -14.93 -14.61
C VAL A 316 0.44 -13.77 -15.38
N TRP A 317 1.21 -12.77 -15.84
CA TRP A 317 0.62 -11.64 -16.57
C TRP A 317 0.02 -12.04 -17.93
N ASN A 318 0.45 -13.17 -18.53
CA ASN A 318 -0.19 -13.73 -19.71
C ASN A 318 -1.60 -14.27 -19.38
N PRO A 319 -2.68 -13.63 -19.84
CA PRO A 319 -4.04 -14.03 -19.51
C PRO A 319 -4.46 -15.36 -20.13
N ASP A 320 -3.87 -15.78 -21.25
CA ASP A 320 -4.26 -16.96 -22.00
C ASP A 320 -3.97 -18.28 -21.24
N VAL A 321 -2.98 -18.23 -20.32
CA VAL A 321 -2.63 -19.43 -19.52
C VAL A 321 -3.44 -19.58 -18.24
N ARG A 322 -4.34 -18.62 -17.94
CA ARG A 322 -5.19 -18.61 -16.77
C ARG A 322 -6.63 -18.16 -17.09
N PRO A 323 -7.32 -18.81 -18.03
CA PRO A 323 -8.67 -18.39 -18.39
C PRO A 323 -9.63 -18.44 -17.19
N GLY A 324 -10.65 -17.60 -17.23
CA GLY A 324 -11.62 -17.41 -16.15
C GLY A 324 -11.43 -16.10 -15.42
N ASP A 325 -12.31 -15.80 -14.45
CA ASP A 325 -12.27 -14.56 -13.68
C ASP A 325 -11.06 -14.45 -12.74
N ASN A 326 -10.42 -15.56 -12.42
CA ASN A 326 -9.30 -15.68 -11.49
C ASN A 326 -9.60 -15.11 -10.08
N LYS A 327 -10.75 -15.44 -9.51
CA LYS A 327 -11.13 -15.01 -8.16
C LYS A 327 -10.22 -15.67 -7.10
N TRP A 328 -9.85 -14.98 -6.03
CA TRP A 328 -10.19 -13.59 -5.70
C TRP A 328 -8.99 -12.63 -5.84
N SER A 329 -8.26 -12.74 -6.95
CA SER A 329 -7.33 -11.67 -7.34
C SER A 329 -8.10 -10.41 -7.72
N MET A 330 -7.46 -9.23 -7.72
CA MET A 330 -8.07 -7.96 -8.09
C MET A 330 -9.32 -7.58 -7.28
N THR A 331 -9.36 -7.95 -6.00
CA THR A 331 -10.57 -7.93 -5.17
C THR A 331 -10.39 -7.07 -3.93
N VAL A 332 -11.33 -6.18 -3.65
CA VAL A 332 -11.48 -5.58 -2.32
C VAL A 332 -12.35 -6.48 -1.46
N THR A 333 -11.86 -6.81 -0.27
CA THR A 333 -12.52 -7.70 0.69
C THR A 333 -12.67 -7.01 2.04
N ALA A 334 -13.85 -7.13 2.66
CA ALA A 334 -14.08 -6.82 4.07
C ALA A 334 -14.14 -8.11 4.87
N ARG A 335 -13.27 -8.27 5.89
CA ARG A 335 -13.16 -9.46 6.72
C ARG A 335 -13.39 -9.15 8.18
N ASP A 336 -14.00 -10.10 8.88
CA ASP A 336 -14.05 -10.07 10.33
C ASP A 336 -12.63 -10.21 10.91
N LEU A 337 -12.24 -9.32 11.82
CA LEU A 337 -10.90 -9.27 12.39
C LEU A 337 -10.54 -10.53 13.19
N ASP A 338 -11.52 -11.11 13.89
CA ASP A 338 -11.27 -12.20 14.84
C ASP A 338 -11.21 -13.56 14.12
N THR A 339 -12.06 -13.76 13.11
CA THR A 339 -12.21 -15.04 12.41
C THR A 339 -11.52 -15.07 11.03
N GLY A 340 -11.28 -13.93 10.43
CA GLY A 340 -10.79 -13.81 9.06
C GLY A 340 -11.85 -14.11 7.98
N VAL A 341 -13.10 -14.43 8.33
CA VAL A 341 -14.16 -14.74 7.37
C VAL A 341 -14.57 -13.48 6.60
N ALA A 342 -14.66 -13.60 5.28
CA ALA A 342 -15.07 -12.51 4.40
C ALA A 342 -16.56 -12.22 4.55
N LYS A 343 -16.92 -10.99 4.92
CA LYS A 343 -18.30 -10.51 4.91
C LYS A 343 -18.76 -10.19 3.49
N TRP A 344 -17.92 -9.48 2.76
CA TRP A 344 -18.14 -9.21 1.34
C TRP A 344 -16.80 -9.11 0.59
N ALA A 345 -16.84 -9.39 -0.69
CA ALA A 345 -15.71 -9.32 -1.59
C ALA A 345 -16.20 -8.93 -3.00
N MET A 346 -15.60 -7.92 -3.61
CA MET A 346 -15.91 -7.49 -4.97
C MET A 346 -14.65 -7.47 -5.81
N GLN A 347 -14.62 -8.25 -6.89
CA GLN A 347 -13.55 -8.25 -7.87
C GLN A 347 -13.71 -7.06 -8.82
N MET A 348 -12.73 -6.17 -8.86
CA MET A 348 -12.77 -4.94 -9.64
C MET A 348 -12.37 -5.14 -11.10
N THR A 349 -11.43 -6.06 -11.35
CA THR A 349 -10.94 -6.39 -12.68
C THR A 349 -10.95 -7.91 -12.86
N PRO A 350 -12.12 -8.53 -13.18
CA PRO A 350 -12.18 -9.96 -13.50
C PRO A 350 -11.29 -10.29 -14.69
N HIS A 351 -10.54 -11.39 -14.62
CA HIS A 351 -9.58 -11.79 -15.65
C HIS A 351 -8.68 -10.62 -16.05
N ASP A 352 -7.90 -10.13 -15.08
CA ASP A 352 -6.98 -9.03 -15.34
C ASP A 352 -5.97 -9.39 -16.42
N GLU A 353 -5.82 -8.52 -17.41
CA GLU A 353 -4.99 -8.71 -18.59
C GLU A 353 -3.82 -7.73 -18.65
N TRP A 354 -3.64 -6.88 -17.60
CA TRP A 354 -2.81 -5.66 -17.66
C TRP A 354 -1.90 -5.45 -16.46
N ASP A 355 -1.96 -6.32 -15.46
CA ASP A 355 -1.30 -6.12 -14.17
C ASP A 355 -1.84 -4.88 -13.41
N TYR A 356 -3.15 -4.78 -13.29
CA TYR A 356 -3.79 -3.63 -12.64
C TYR A 356 -3.93 -3.75 -11.12
N ASP A 357 -3.21 -4.57 -10.47
CA ASP A 357 -3.09 -4.72 -9.01
C ASP A 357 -4.15 -4.00 -8.16
N GLY A 358 -5.13 -4.73 -7.62
CA GLY A 358 -6.21 -4.18 -6.79
C GLY A 358 -5.82 -3.88 -5.34
N VAL A 359 -4.54 -3.77 -5.04
CA VAL A 359 -3.98 -3.83 -3.68
C VAL A 359 -3.85 -2.47 -2.99
N ASN A 360 -4.12 -1.38 -3.68
CA ASN A 360 -4.04 -0.01 -3.15
C ASN A 360 -4.84 0.15 -1.83
N GLU A 361 -4.67 1.27 -1.16
CA GLU A 361 -5.36 1.51 0.11
C GLU A 361 -6.89 1.54 -0.04
N VAL A 362 -7.56 1.10 1.01
CA VAL A 362 -8.96 1.44 1.26
C VAL A 362 -9.00 2.55 2.31
N ILE A 363 -9.87 3.53 2.16
CA ILE A 363 -10.10 4.62 3.11
C ILE A 363 -11.54 4.56 3.61
N LEU A 364 -11.73 4.56 4.92
CA LEU A 364 -13.07 4.65 5.51
C LEU A 364 -13.43 6.10 5.82
N PHE A 365 -14.67 6.48 5.49
CA PHE A 365 -15.20 7.79 5.85
C PHE A 365 -16.69 7.71 6.19
N ASP A 366 -17.12 8.60 7.07
CA ASP A 366 -18.52 8.67 7.49
C ASP A 366 -19.23 9.82 6.77
N LYS A 367 -20.46 9.57 6.30
CA LYS A 367 -21.35 10.60 5.75
C LYS A 367 -22.80 10.24 6.03
N ALA A 368 -23.57 11.20 6.56
CA ALA A 368 -24.98 11.03 6.88
C ALA A 368 -25.27 9.78 7.73
N GLY A 369 -24.45 9.51 8.74
CA GLY A 369 -24.63 8.38 9.67
C GLY A 369 -24.30 7.01 9.11
N LYS A 370 -23.70 6.93 7.93
CA LYS A 370 -23.24 5.69 7.29
C LYS A 370 -21.74 5.74 7.05
N THR A 371 -21.09 4.58 7.12
CA THR A 371 -19.68 4.42 6.76
C THR A 371 -19.56 3.92 5.33
N TYR A 372 -18.63 4.53 4.61
CA TYR A 372 -18.27 4.16 3.25
C TYR A 372 -16.82 3.75 3.19
N ALA A 373 -16.51 2.83 2.29
CA ALA A 373 -15.17 2.44 1.89
C ALA A 373 -14.87 3.03 0.52
N TRP A 374 -13.75 3.72 0.39
CA TRP A 374 -13.29 4.30 -0.88
C TRP A 374 -11.96 3.68 -1.27
N HIS A 375 -11.79 3.45 -2.58
CA HIS A 375 -10.59 2.86 -3.14
C HIS A 375 -10.32 3.42 -4.53
N HIS A 376 -9.10 3.88 -4.78
CA HIS A 376 -8.62 4.24 -6.09
C HIS A 376 -7.71 3.13 -6.60
N ASP A 377 -8.19 2.39 -7.58
CA ASP A 377 -7.51 1.22 -8.12
C ASP A 377 -6.51 1.57 -9.23
N ARG A 378 -5.50 0.70 -9.42
CA ARG A 378 -4.57 0.83 -10.56
C ARG A 378 -5.30 0.88 -11.90
N ASN A 379 -6.39 0.14 -12.03
CA ASN A 379 -7.21 0.06 -13.24
C ASN A 379 -7.77 1.41 -13.72
N GLY A 380 -7.64 2.45 -12.92
CA GLY A 380 -8.05 3.81 -13.29
C GLY A 380 -9.48 4.17 -12.93
N PHE A 381 -10.13 3.34 -12.14
CA PHE A 381 -11.41 3.67 -11.52
C PHE A 381 -11.27 3.95 -10.03
N ALA A 382 -12.04 4.88 -9.52
CA ALA A 382 -12.29 5.03 -8.10
C ALA A 382 -13.63 4.41 -7.75
N TYR A 383 -13.66 3.66 -6.66
CA TYR A 383 -14.81 2.92 -6.18
C TYR A 383 -15.25 3.41 -4.81
N THR A 384 -16.56 3.43 -4.58
CA THR A 384 -17.15 3.73 -3.27
C THR A 384 -18.21 2.71 -2.93
N TRP A 385 -18.04 2.02 -1.80
CA TRP A 385 -19.00 1.05 -1.29
C TRP A 385 -19.62 1.53 0.03
N ASN A 386 -20.83 1.08 0.30
CA ASN A 386 -21.26 1.00 1.69
C ASN A 386 -20.36 0.00 2.43
N ALA A 387 -19.60 0.48 3.41
CA ALA A 387 -18.56 -0.33 4.06
C ALA A 387 -19.13 -1.60 4.72
N ASN A 388 -20.33 -1.51 5.30
CA ASN A 388 -20.93 -2.63 6.02
C ASN A 388 -21.51 -3.70 5.09
N THR A 389 -22.16 -3.29 3.99
CA THR A 389 -22.87 -4.22 3.10
C THR A 389 -22.07 -4.62 1.85
N GLY A 390 -21.05 -3.83 1.47
CA GLY A 390 -20.34 -4.00 0.21
C GLY A 390 -21.09 -3.50 -1.02
N SER A 391 -22.27 -2.88 -0.86
CA SER A 391 -23.03 -2.34 -2.01
C SER A 391 -22.27 -1.22 -2.68
N LEU A 392 -21.98 -1.35 -3.96
CA LEU A 392 -21.27 -0.37 -4.77
C LEU A 392 -22.15 0.86 -5.01
N ILE A 393 -21.66 2.02 -4.60
CA ILE A 393 -22.37 3.30 -4.66
C ILE A 393 -21.96 4.09 -5.91
N ALA A 394 -20.66 4.09 -6.19
CA ALA A 394 -20.08 4.79 -7.34
C ALA A 394 -18.83 4.06 -7.82
N ALA A 395 -18.62 4.09 -9.13
CA ALA A 395 -17.39 3.67 -9.79
C ALA A 395 -17.18 4.55 -11.02
N GLU A 396 -16.13 5.38 -11.02
CA GLU A 396 -15.88 6.37 -12.06
C GLU A 396 -14.42 6.39 -12.47
N LYS A 397 -14.15 6.68 -13.74
CA LYS A 397 -12.79 6.90 -14.22
C LYS A 397 -12.18 8.12 -13.52
N VAL A 398 -11.02 7.93 -12.94
CA VAL A 398 -10.27 9.03 -12.26
C VAL A 398 -9.73 10.05 -13.26
N HIS A 399 -9.53 9.62 -14.49
CA HIS A 399 -9.09 10.49 -15.58
C HIS A 399 -9.65 10.00 -16.93
N PRO A 400 -10.01 10.92 -17.87
CA PRO A 400 -10.61 10.56 -19.17
C PRO A 400 -9.74 9.68 -20.07
N PHE A 401 -8.41 9.63 -19.85
CA PHE A 401 -7.52 8.82 -20.68
C PHE A 401 -7.67 7.30 -20.47
N VAL A 402 -8.30 6.85 -19.39
CA VAL A 402 -8.56 5.43 -19.10
C VAL A 402 -9.43 4.84 -20.20
N ASN A 403 -8.91 3.84 -20.94
CA ASN A 403 -9.51 3.36 -22.18
C ASN A 403 -9.71 1.84 -22.28
N TRP A 404 -9.44 1.08 -21.23
CA TRP A 404 -9.62 -0.39 -21.25
C TRP A 404 -11.06 -0.84 -20.99
N ALA A 405 -11.87 0.02 -20.37
CA ALA A 405 -13.29 -0.21 -20.10
C ALA A 405 -14.08 1.09 -20.24
N ASN A 406 -15.37 1.00 -20.57
CA ASN A 406 -16.27 2.17 -20.65
C ASN A 406 -16.71 2.63 -19.27
N ASN A 407 -17.23 1.72 -18.47
CA ASN A 407 -17.80 1.95 -17.13
C ASN A 407 -17.78 0.65 -16.32
N VAL A 408 -18.29 0.72 -15.09
CA VAL A 408 -18.50 -0.42 -14.20
C VAL A 408 -19.99 -0.52 -13.89
N ASP A 409 -20.57 -1.70 -14.05
CA ASP A 409 -21.95 -1.96 -13.64
C ASP A 409 -22.06 -1.94 -12.11
N LEU A 410 -22.85 -1.01 -11.55
CA LEU A 410 -22.94 -0.81 -10.10
C LEU A 410 -23.63 -1.95 -9.36
N LYS A 411 -24.40 -2.83 -10.05
CA LYS A 411 -25.05 -3.97 -9.41
C LYS A 411 -24.12 -5.18 -9.31
N THR A 412 -23.31 -5.39 -10.32
CA THR A 412 -22.45 -6.58 -10.43
C THR A 412 -20.98 -6.30 -10.12
N GLY A 413 -20.56 -5.02 -10.10
CA GLY A 413 -19.15 -4.62 -9.99
C GLY A 413 -18.31 -4.90 -11.23
N VAL A 414 -18.93 -5.38 -12.32
CA VAL A 414 -18.21 -5.83 -13.52
C VAL A 414 -17.97 -4.68 -14.48
N PRO A 415 -16.71 -4.47 -14.93
CA PRO A 415 -16.39 -3.46 -15.93
C PRO A 415 -16.87 -3.88 -17.33
N ASP A 416 -17.32 -2.90 -18.11
CA ASP A 416 -17.61 -3.02 -19.54
C ASP A 416 -16.30 -2.87 -20.33
N LYS A 417 -15.55 -3.97 -20.45
CA LYS A 417 -14.24 -4.01 -21.10
C LYS A 417 -14.31 -3.72 -22.58
N LEU A 418 -13.29 -3.04 -23.09
CA LEU A 418 -13.12 -2.73 -24.51
C LEU A 418 -12.15 -3.72 -25.17
N ALA A 419 -12.61 -4.41 -26.21
CA ALA A 419 -11.81 -5.38 -26.95
C ALA A 419 -10.50 -4.80 -27.50
N ALA A 420 -10.47 -3.52 -27.83
CA ALA A 420 -9.26 -2.84 -28.33
C ALA A 420 -8.11 -2.78 -27.32
N ALA A 421 -8.39 -2.96 -26.03
CA ALA A 421 -7.38 -3.00 -24.98
C ALA A 421 -7.02 -4.42 -24.52
N SER A 422 -7.68 -5.45 -25.05
CA SER A 422 -7.41 -6.84 -24.68
C SER A 422 -6.00 -7.27 -25.11
N THR A 423 -5.40 -8.12 -24.27
CA THR A 423 -4.05 -8.64 -24.48
C THR A 423 -4.09 -10.16 -24.64
N HIS A 424 -3.25 -10.69 -25.50
CA HIS A 424 -3.16 -12.10 -25.84
C HIS A 424 -1.73 -12.51 -26.12
N GLN A 425 -1.42 -13.78 -25.94
CA GLN A 425 -0.09 -14.30 -26.23
C GLN A 425 0.32 -13.98 -27.66
N ASP A 426 1.56 -13.49 -27.82
CA ASP A 426 2.18 -13.14 -29.10
C ASP A 426 1.43 -12.04 -29.89
N TYR A 427 0.60 -11.25 -29.18
CA TYR A 427 -0.08 -10.08 -29.73
C TYR A 427 0.35 -8.80 -29.00
N ASN A 428 0.94 -7.87 -29.75
CA ASN A 428 1.41 -6.59 -29.23
C ASN A 428 0.27 -5.57 -29.19
N ALA A 429 -0.49 -5.54 -28.09
CA ALA A 429 -1.58 -4.61 -27.88
C ALA A 429 -1.06 -3.20 -27.60
N LYS A 430 -1.55 -2.19 -28.34
CA LYS A 430 -1.03 -0.83 -28.33
C LYS A 430 -2.01 0.16 -27.75
N GLY A 431 -1.47 1.20 -27.13
CA GLY A 431 -2.27 2.36 -26.71
C GLY A 431 -3.16 2.11 -25.50
N ILE A 432 -2.81 1.16 -24.63
CA ILE A 432 -3.57 0.84 -23.43
C ILE A 432 -3.29 1.88 -22.34
N CYS A 433 -4.33 2.46 -21.79
CA CYS A 433 -4.25 3.43 -20.71
C CYS A 433 -5.21 3.06 -19.56
N PRO A 434 -4.71 3.02 -18.31
CA PRO A 434 -3.34 3.27 -17.88
C PRO A 434 -2.37 2.14 -18.27
N ALA A 435 -1.06 2.36 -18.07
CA ALA A 435 -0.06 1.29 -18.08
C ALA A 435 -0.23 0.37 -16.86
N ALA A 436 0.55 -0.71 -16.79
CA ALA A 436 0.62 -1.60 -15.62
C ALA A 436 0.96 -0.84 -14.32
N LEU A 437 1.69 0.28 -14.41
CA LEU A 437 1.90 1.20 -13.28
C LEU A 437 0.60 1.76 -12.69
N GLY A 438 -0.51 1.62 -13.40
CA GLY A 438 -1.82 2.13 -13.02
C GLY A 438 -1.95 3.65 -13.05
N THR A 439 -3.15 4.15 -12.76
CA THR A 439 -3.35 5.58 -12.47
C THR A 439 -2.88 5.96 -11.08
N LYS A 440 -2.66 4.99 -10.22
CA LYS A 440 -2.08 5.06 -8.88
C LYS A 440 -1.50 3.69 -8.53
N ASP A 441 -0.50 3.64 -7.68
CA ASP A 441 0.12 2.42 -7.17
C ASP A 441 0.13 2.44 -5.62
N GLN A 442 1.25 2.18 -4.99
CA GLN A 442 1.42 2.07 -3.55
C GLN A 442 1.13 3.37 -2.77
N GLN A 443 1.27 4.52 -3.40
CA GLN A 443 1.16 5.82 -2.75
C GLN A 443 -0.29 6.10 -2.30
N PRO A 444 -0.58 6.17 -0.98
CA PRO A 444 -1.95 6.28 -0.52
C PRO A 444 -2.51 7.68 -0.66
N ALA A 445 -3.80 7.76 -1.01
CA ALA A 445 -4.59 8.98 -0.94
C ALA A 445 -4.86 9.41 0.51
N ALA A 446 -5.43 10.61 0.69
CA ALA A 446 -5.90 11.09 1.98
C ALA A 446 -7.35 11.59 1.88
N TYR A 447 -8.07 11.57 3.00
CA TYR A 447 -9.42 12.13 3.13
C TYR A 447 -9.44 13.24 4.17
N SER A 448 -10.13 14.34 3.88
CA SER A 448 -10.36 15.38 4.86
C SER A 448 -11.83 15.43 5.30
N PRO A 449 -12.15 15.17 6.57
CA PRO A 449 -13.52 15.36 7.06
C PRO A 449 -13.97 16.83 7.06
N LYS A 450 -13.04 17.78 6.92
CA LYS A 450 -13.34 19.21 6.84
C LYS A 450 -13.87 19.63 5.47
N THR A 451 -13.34 19.05 4.41
CA THR A 451 -13.74 19.35 3.03
C THR A 451 -14.69 18.31 2.44
N GLY A 452 -14.69 17.09 3.01
CA GLY A 452 -15.41 15.93 2.48
C GLY A 452 -14.81 15.39 1.19
N LEU A 453 -13.53 15.70 0.88
CA LEU A 453 -12.85 15.32 -0.35
C LEU A 453 -11.74 14.29 -0.11
N MET A 454 -11.52 13.43 -1.11
CA MET A 454 -10.35 12.57 -1.27
C MET A 454 -9.27 13.28 -2.07
N TYR A 455 -8.01 13.11 -1.68
CA TYR A 455 -6.83 13.70 -2.32
C TYR A 455 -5.92 12.57 -2.78
N SER A 456 -5.78 12.39 -4.08
CA SER A 456 -5.09 11.24 -4.64
C SER A 456 -3.91 11.65 -5.51
N PRO A 457 -2.71 11.07 -5.26
CA PRO A 457 -1.60 11.12 -6.20
C PRO A 457 -1.92 10.29 -7.44
N LEU A 458 -1.42 10.71 -8.60
CA LEU A 458 -1.74 10.11 -9.88
C LEU A 458 -0.50 9.79 -10.71
N ASN A 459 -0.59 8.67 -11.46
CA ASN A 459 0.27 8.34 -12.58
C ASN A 459 -0.50 8.55 -13.88
N HIS A 460 0.13 9.12 -14.89
CA HIS A 460 -0.44 9.35 -16.22
C HIS A 460 0.46 8.73 -17.29
N VAL A 461 0.49 7.40 -17.31
CA VAL A 461 1.33 6.61 -18.21
C VAL A 461 0.47 5.57 -18.90
N CYS A 462 0.69 5.41 -20.20
CA CYS A 462 0.05 4.38 -21.04
C CYS A 462 1.09 3.34 -21.47
N MET A 463 0.67 2.25 -22.10
CA MET A 463 1.57 1.17 -22.49
C MET A 463 1.21 0.53 -23.83
N THR A 464 2.21 -0.10 -24.39
CA THR A 464 2.11 -1.21 -25.33
C THR A 464 2.45 -2.47 -24.56
N TYR A 465 1.67 -3.55 -24.71
CA TYR A 465 1.76 -4.73 -23.87
C TYR A 465 1.69 -6.01 -24.73
N GLU A 466 2.62 -6.92 -24.52
CA GLU A 466 2.70 -8.18 -25.25
C GLU A 466 2.88 -9.37 -24.28
N PRO A 467 1.82 -10.17 -24.05
CA PRO A 467 1.95 -11.43 -23.34
C PRO A 467 2.82 -12.42 -24.12
N VAL A 468 3.69 -13.11 -23.41
CA VAL A 468 4.62 -14.09 -23.98
C VAL A 468 4.56 -15.40 -23.20
N GLU A 469 4.97 -16.51 -23.87
CA GLU A 469 5.11 -17.79 -23.18
C GLU A 469 6.17 -17.68 -22.08
N SER A 470 5.86 -18.20 -20.89
CA SER A 470 6.82 -18.32 -19.81
C SER A 470 6.55 -19.57 -18.99
N LYS A 471 7.61 -20.13 -18.39
CA LYS A 471 7.53 -21.35 -17.57
C LYS A 471 7.75 -21.02 -16.09
N TYR A 472 6.90 -21.58 -15.25
CA TYR A 472 7.05 -21.46 -13.82
C TYR A 472 8.28 -22.24 -13.32
N VAL A 473 9.12 -21.56 -12.55
CA VAL A 473 10.20 -22.15 -11.77
C VAL A 473 10.20 -21.47 -10.39
N ALA A 474 10.08 -22.23 -9.32
CA ALA A 474 10.01 -21.68 -7.97
C ALA A 474 11.21 -20.76 -7.66
N GLY A 475 10.93 -19.57 -7.14
CA GLY A 475 11.96 -18.58 -6.81
C GLY A 475 12.57 -17.85 -8.01
N GLN A 476 12.05 -18.06 -9.22
CA GLN A 476 12.44 -17.32 -10.42
C GLN A 476 11.28 -16.42 -10.89
N PRO A 477 11.57 -15.28 -11.56
CA PRO A 477 10.53 -14.45 -12.15
C PRO A 477 9.64 -15.25 -13.13
N TRP A 478 8.35 -15.15 -12.96
CA TRP A 478 7.32 -15.75 -13.82
C TRP A 478 6.31 -14.68 -14.24
N VAL A 479 6.76 -13.75 -15.06
CA VAL A 479 5.98 -12.58 -15.48
C VAL A 479 5.12 -12.90 -16.69
N GLY A 480 5.70 -13.40 -17.78
CA GLY A 480 4.97 -13.82 -18.98
C GLY A 480 4.40 -12.67 -19.82
N ALA A 481 5.02 -11.50 -19.75
CA ALA A 481 4.71 -10.38 -20.63
C ALA A 481 5.90 -9.41 -20.73
N THR A 482 5.92 -8.63 -21.82
CA THR A 482 6.76 -7.46 -21.97
C THR A 482 5.90 -6.23 -22.17
N LEU A 483 6.39 -5.06 -21.79
CA LEU A 483 5.66 -3.82 -22.00
C LEU A 483 6.59 -2.62 -22.23
N THR A 484 6.09 -1.64 -22.96
CA THR A 484 6.74 -0.34 -23.15
C THR A 484 5.80 0.75 -22.68
N MET A 485 6.28 1.64 -21.83
CA MET A 485 5.51 2.76 -21.30
C MET A 485 5.73 4.04 -22.10
N PHE A 486 4.70 4.87 -22.18
CA PHE A 486 4.75 6.22 -22.75
C PHE A 486 3.85 7.18 -21.98
N ALA A 487 4.13 8.49 -22.09
CA ALA A 487 3.35 9.51 -21.40
C ALA A 487 1.87 9.49 -21.81
N GLY A 488 0.99 9.76 -20.88
CA GLY A 488 -0.43 9.92 -21.17
C GLY A 488 -0.72 11.07 -22.14
N PRO A 489 -1.94 11.11 -22.70
CA PRO A 489 -2.27 12.05 -23.79
C PRO A 489 -2.26 13.52 -23.34
N ASP A 490 -2.26 13.84 -22.07
CA ASP A 490 -2.17 15.21 -21.56
C ASP A 490 -0.72 15.77 -21.45
N GLY A 491 0.27 14.99 -21.94
CA GLY A 491 1.67 15.38 -22.05
C GLY A 491 2.46 15.41 -20.74
N VAL A 492 1.89 14.88 -19.65
CA VAL A 492 2.55 14.71 -18.35
C VAL A 492 2.49 13.25 -17.91
N MET A 493 3.31 12.88 -16.93
CA MET A 493 3.37 11.49 -16.45
C MET A 493 2.75 11.32 -15.06
N GLY A 494 2.24 12.39 -14.48
CA GLY A 494 1.59 12.35 -13.18
C GLY A 494 0.69 13.51 -12.90
N GLY A 495 0.14 13.51 -11.71
CA GLY A 495 -0.73 14.57 -11.23
C GLY A 495 -1.10 14.39 -9.77
N PHE A 496 -1.88 15.34 -9.29
CA PHE A 496 -2.49 15.27 -7.97
C PHE A 496 -3.89 15.86 -8.04
N ALA A 497 -4.89 15.15 -7.54
CA ALA A 497 -6.28 15.56 -7.72
C ALA A 497 -7.13 15.39 -6.45
N ALA A 498 -8.21 16.17 -6.37
CA ALA A 498 -9.28 15.96 -5.40
C ALA A 498 -10.53 15.40 -6.06
N TYR A 499 -11.20 14.51 -5.33
CA TYR A 499 -12.44 13.85 -5.75
C TYR A 499 -13.51 13.94 -4.68
N ASP A 500 -14.77 14.10 -5.10
CA ASP A 500 -15.92 13.85 -4.23
C ASP A 500 -16.08 12.33 -4.08
N PRO A 501 -15.92 11.75 -2.88
CA PRO A 501 -15.93 10.30 -2.72
C PRO A 501 -17.30 9.64 -2.92
N MET A 502 -18.40 10.40 -2.93
CA MET A 502 -19.73 9.83 -3.15
C MET A 502 -20.07 9.68 -4.64
N THR A 503 -19.44 10.47 -5.48
CA THR A 503 -19.66 10.47 -6.93
C THR A 503 -18.41 10.08 -7.71
N ASN A 504 -17.26 10.03 -7.06
CA ASN A 504 -15.93 9.87 -7.64
C ASN A 504 -15.57 10.88 -8.74
N LYS A 505 -16.33 12.00 -8.80
CA LYS A 505 -16.04 13.09 -9.74
C LYS A 505 -14.89 13.94 -9.25
N LYS A 506 -14.02 14.29 -10.19
CA LYS A 506 -12.86 15.15 -9.96
C LYS A 506 -13.31 16.59 -9.68
N VAL A 507 -12.81 17.17 -8.57
CA VAL A 507 -13.10 18.54 -8.14
C VAL A 507 -12.04 19.50 -8.67
N TRP A 508 -10.77 19.15 -8.51
CA TRP A 508 -9.63 19.89 -9.08
C TRP A 508 -8.48 18.93 -9.41
N TYR A 509 -7.55 19.40 -10.27
CA TYR A 509 -6.42 18.62 -10.74
C TYR A 509 -5.21 19.50 -11.00
N ASN A 510 -4.07 19.08 -10.46
CA ASN A 510 -2.76 19.65 -10.71
C ASN A 510 -1.94 18.67 -11.55
N LYS A 511 -1.40 19.13 -12.68
CA LYS A 511 -0.45 18.38 -13.48
C LYS A 511 0.90 18.31 -12.78
N GLU A 512 1.51 17.12 -12.78
CA GLU A 512 2.88 16.90 -12.34
C GLU A 512 3.70 16.31 -13.49
N LYS A 513 4.93 16.81 -13.64
CA LYS A 513 5.81 16.37 -14.71
C LYS A 513 6.06 14.86 -14.69
N PHE A 514 6.23 14.31 -13.47
CA PHE A 514 6.44 12.89 -13.20
C PHE A 514 5.34 12.34 -12.30
N SER A 515 5.27 11.01 -12.16
CA SER A 515 4.36 10.38 -11.21
C SER A 515 4.48 10.99 -9.82
N ALA A 516 3.35 11.31 -9.19
CA ALA A 516 3.30 11.69 -7.78
C ALA A 516 3.36 10.40 -6.95
N TRP A 517 4.56 9.94 -6.60
CA TRP A 517 4.82 8.63 -6.00
C TRP A 517 4.86 8.65 -4.47
N SER A 518 4.21 9.60 -3.84
CA SER A 518 4.18 9.83 -2.39
C SER A 518 2.78 9.79 -1.83
N GLY A 519 2.62 9.19 -0.64
CA GLY A 519 1.35 9.24 0.06
C GLY A 519 0.97 10.65 0.54
N ALA A 520 -0.30 10.98 0.42
CA ALA A 520 -0.85 12.27 0.81
C ALA A 520 -1.14 12.36 2.31
N LEU A 521 -1.03 13.58 2.85
CA LEU A 521 -1.46 13.97 4.19
C LEU A 521 -2.40 15.18 4.08
N THR A 522 -3.50 15.18 4.82
CA THR A 522 -4.32 16.38 4.99
C THR A 522 -4.44 16.79 6.46
N THR A 523 -4.64 18.08 6.71
CA THR A 523 -4.71 18.62 8.07
C THR A 523 -5.99 19.44 8.29
N ALA A 524 -6.33 19.67 9.56
CA ALA A 524 -7.50 20.49 9.93
C ALA A 524 -7.43 21.93 9.44
N SER A 525 -6.27 22.39 8.97
CA SER A 525 -6.06 23.72 8.34
C SER A 525 -6.48 23.76 6.86
N ASN A 526 -7.05 22.69 6.32
CA ASN A 526 -7.36 22.55 4.89
C ASN A 526 -6.12 22.71 3.99
N ILE A 527 -5.03 22.06 4.39
CA ILE A 527 -3.79 21.94 3.62
C ILE A 527 -3.57 20.46 3.33
N VAL A 528 -3.13 20.17 2.10
CA VAL A 528 -2.73 18.82 1.68
C VAL A 528 -1.25 18.84 1.34
N PHE A 529 -0.50 17.86 1.88
CA PHE A 529 0.92 17.67 1.63
C PHE A 529 1.15 16.40 0.81
N TYR A 530 2.08 16.45 -0.15
CA TYR A 530 2.53 15.31 -0.93
C TYR A 530 3.94 15.53 -1.50
N GLY A 531 4.60 14.45 -1.89
CA GLY A 531 5.92 14.48 -2.51
C GLY A 531 5.89 14.11 -3.99
N THR A 532 6.97 14.40 -4.71
CA THR A 532 7.16 14.06 -6.12
C THR A 532 8.49 13.34 -6.35
N LEU A 533 8.59 12.56 -7.43
CA LEU A 533 9.83 11.88 -7.81
C LEU A 533 10.99 12.84 -8.04
N ASP A 534 10.72 14.04 -8.54
CA ASP A 534 11.71 15.10 -8.79
C ASP A 534 12.01 15.95 -7.54
N ARG A 535 11.86 15.35 -6.36
CA ARG A 535 12.32 15.85 -5.06
C ARG A 535 11.52 16.99 -4.44
N TRP A 536 10.34 17.33 -4.93
CA TRP A 536 9.52 18.36 -4.30
C TRP A 536 8.64 17.78 -3.19
N PHE A 537 8.71 18.37 -2.02
CA PHE A 537 7.69 18.26 -0.99
C PHE A 537 6.79 19.49 -1.08
N LYS A 538 5.52 19.29 -1.35
CA LYS A 538 4.57 20.35 -1.69
C LYS A 538 3.44 20.42 -0.68
N ALA A 539 2.88 21.63 -0.53
CA ALA A 539 1.63 21.88 0.19
C ALA A 539 0.67 22.64 -0.71
N VAL A 540 -0.56 22.17 -0.80
CA VAL A 540 -1.61 22.78 -1.61
C VAL A 540 -2.86 23.06 -0.78
N ASP A 541 -3.65 24.04 -1.22
CA ASP A 541 -4.96 24.32 -0.67
C ASP A 541 -5.91 23.16 -0.95
N ALA A 542 -6.53 22.59 0.09
CA ALA A 542 -7.39 21.42 -0.02
C ALA A 542 -8.64 21.64 -0.89
N GLN A 543 -9.16 22.86 -0.96
CA GLN A 543 -10.37 23.17 -1.71
C GLN A 543 -10.11 23.48 -3.19
N THR A 544 -8.94 24.07 -3.50
CA THR A 544 -8.66 24.63 -4.84
C THR A 544 -7.48 23.96 -5.54
N GLY A 545 -6.66 23.21 -4.84
CA GLY A 545 -5.41 22.66 -5.37
C GLY A 545 -4.27 23.69 -5.54
N LYS A 546 -4.50 24.96 -5.21
CA LYS A 546 -3.48 26.01 -5.34
C LYS A 546 -2.24 25.68 -4.50
N GLU A 547 -1.04 25.72 -5.13
CA GLU A 547 0.24 25.56 -4.41
C GLU A 547 0.42 26.72 -3.40
N LEU A 548 0.67 26.35 -2.15
CA LEU A 548 0.87 27.27 -1.03
C LEU A 548 2.34 27.33 -0.60
N TRP A 549 3.06 26.22 -0.76
CA TRP A 549 4.44 26.06 -0.37
C TRP A 549 5.05 24.84 -1.03
N LYS A 550 6.36 24.87 -1.26
CA LYS A 550 7.15 23.72 -1.66
C LYS A 550 8.59 23.84 -1.21
N PHE A 551 9.24 22.70 -1.03
CA PHE A 551 10.65 22.59 -0.69
C PHE A 551 11.27 21.42 -1.46
N GLN A 552 12.49 21.62 -1.99
CA GLN A 552 13.19 20.57 -2.70
C GLN A 552 14.12 19.81 -1.75
N VAL A 553 13.82 18.53 -1.51
CA VAL A 553 14.61 17.63 -0.65
C VAL A 553 15.77 16.98 -1.41
N GLY A 554 16.62 16.22 -0.72
CA GLY A 554 17.86 15.67 -1.29
C GLY A 554 17.68 14.61 -2.36
N SER A 555 16.62 13.80 -2.28
CA SER A 555 16.30 12.70 -3.21
C SER A 555 14.79 12.66 -3.49
N GLY A 556 14.30 11.71 -4.31
CA GLY A 556 12.88 11.58 -4.59
C GLY A 556 12.04 11.56 -3.31
N ALA A 557 11.05 12.44 -3.20
CA ALA A 557 10.16 12.54 -2.05
C ALA A 557 9.00 11.55 -2.22
N ILE A 558 9.27 10.26 -1.94
CA ILE A 558 8.33 9.15 -2.22
C ILE A 558 7.72 8.53 -0.96
N GLY A 559 8.16 8.92 0.22
CA GLY A 559 7.57 8.50 1.48
C GLY A 559 6.16 9.06 1.68
N ASN A 560 5.45 8.54 2.66
CA ASN A 560 4.15 9.09 3.04
C ASN A 560 4.36 10.33 3.90
N ALA A 561 3.73 11.43 3.52
CA ALA A 561 3.70 12.65 4.34
C ALA A 561 2.98 12.36 5.67
N PHE A 562 3.51 12.88 6.77
CA PHE A 562 2.99 12.71 8.13
C PHE A 562 3.15 13.99 8.94
N THR A 563 2.47 14.07 10.08
CA THR A 563 2.57 15.22 10.98
C THR A 563 2.42 14.79 12.43
N TYR A 564 3.07 15.53 13.34
CA TYR A 564 2.99 15.28 14.77
C TYR A 564 3.17 16.59 15.54
N GLY A 565 2.79 16.58 16.81
CA GLY A 565 3.03 17.68 17.75
C GLY A 565 4.13 17.31 18.76
N ASN A 566 5.04 18.22 19.05
CA ASN A 566 6.00 18.04 20.14
C ASN A 566 6.32 19.40 20.79
N LYS A 567 6.32 19.46 22.14
CA LYS A 567 6.60 20.70 22.92
C LYS A 567 5.77 21.90 22.43
N GLY A 568 4.49 21.68 22.11
CA GLY A 568 3.56 22.73 21.66
C GLY A 568 3.78 23.23 20.22
N LYS A 569 4.63 22.56 19.43
CA LYS A 569 4.86 22.86 18.01
C LYS A 569 4.37 21.74 17.14
N GLN A 570 3.78 22.09 16.00
CA GLN A 570 3.45 21.15 14.93
C GLN A 570 4.64 20.98 13.99
N TYR A 571 4.89 19.74 13.63
CA TYR A 571 5.87 19.32 12.65
C TYR A 571 5.18 18.56 11.51
N VAL A 572 5.69 18.72 10.30
CA VAL A 572 5.30 17.93 9.13
C VAL A 572 6.55 17.33 8.50
N GLY A 573 6.48 16.11 8.04
CA GLY A 573 7.65 15.42 7.52
C GLY A 573 7.36 14.48 6.37
N ILE A 574 8.45 14.08 5.71
CA ILE A 574 8.44 13.11 4.61
C ILE A 574 9.77 12.37 4.55
N LEU A 575 9.72 11.07 4.29
CA LEU A 575 10.90 10.31 3.87
C LEU A 575 11.21 10.60 2.41
N SER A 576 12.49 10.80 2.11
CA SER A 576 13.03 10.88 0.75
C SER A 576 14.05 9.77 0.53
N GLY A 577 14.15 9.32 -0.69
CA GLY A 577 15.01 8.24 -1.15
C GLY A 577 14.36 7.65 -2.39
N ILE A 578 14.89 7.96 -3.60
CA ILE A 578 14.28 7.54 -4.85
C ILE A 578 14.32 6.01 -4.98
N GLY A 579 13.25 5.42 -5.41
CA GLY A 579 13.05 3.99 -5.59
C GLY A 579 11.57 3.65 -5.75
N GLY A 580 11.18 2.45 -5.36
CA GLY A 580 9.89 1.87 -5.72
C GLY A 580 9.81 1.59 -7.21
N TRP A 581 8.73 1.00 -7.69
CA TRP A 581 8.67 0.59 -9.09
C TRP A 581 8.91 1.76 -10.08
N ALA A 582 8.35 2.93 -9.83
CA ALA A 582 8.59 4.10 -10.70
C ALA A 582 10.02 4.67 -10.59
N GLY A 583 10.73 4.46 -9.51
CA GLY A 583 12.02 5.08 -9.23
C GLY A 583 13.23 4.14 -9.19
N VAL A 584 13.03 2.82 -9.15
CA VAL A 584 14.12 1.85 -8.97
C VAL A 584 15.16 1.92 -10.09
N ALA A 585 14.72 2.06 -11.33
CA ALA A 585 15.64 2.16 -12.46
C ALA A 585 16.46 3.45 -12.43
N MET A 586 15.91 4.53 -11.93
CA MET A 586 16.64 5.80 -11.74
C MET A 586 17.71 5.65 -10.67
N ASN A 587 17.40 4.92 -9.59
CA ASN A 587 18.36 4.66 -8.51
C ASN A 587 19.47 3.70 -8.93
N LEU A 588 19.12 2.61 -9.63
CA LEU A 588 20.06 1.53 -10.00
C LEU A 588 20.73 1.71 -11.36
N GLY A 589 20.34 2.72 -12.15
CA GLY A 589 20.87 2.94 -13.48
C GLY A 589 20.42 1.88 -14.51
N MET A 590 19.27 1.21 -14.28
CA MET A 590 18.72 0.21 -15.20
C MET A 590 18.43 0.82 -16.57
N THR A 591 18.44 -0.04 -17.61
CA THR A 591 18.15 0.31 -19.00
C THR A 591 16.92 -0.45 -19.51
N THR A 592 16.48 -0.12 -20.73
CA THR A 592 15.32 -0.74 -21.38
C THR A 592 15.54 -2.18 -21.86
N ASP A 593 16.77 -2.70 -21.79
CA ASP A 593 17.14 -4.00 -22.37
C ASP A 593 16.84 -5.21 -21.47
N THR A 594 16.16 -5.00 -20.36
CA THR A 594 15.77 -6.03 -19.42
C THR A 594 14.28 -6.35 -19.57
N ASP A 595 13.88 -7.56 -19.28
CA ASP A 595 12.54 -8.14 -19.36
C ASP A 595 11.37 -7.25 -18.84
N ALA A 596 10.21 -7.82 -18.51
CA ALA A 596 9.06 -7.06 -18.02
C ALA A 596 9.36 -6.24 -16.76
N LEU A 597 10.31 -6.66 -15.92
CA LEU A 597 10.85 -5.82 -14.85
C LEU A 597 11.64 -4.63 -15.42
N GLY A 598 12.14 -4.74 -16.63
CA GLY A 598 12.73 -3.66 -17.42
C GLY A 598 11.77 -2.56 -17.83
N ALA A 599 10.48 -2.72 -17.63
CA ALA A 599 9.51 -1.62 -17.72
C ALA A 599 9.91 -0.43 -16.83
N ALA A 600 10.56 -0.68 -15.71
CA ALA A 600 11.15 0.37 -14.86
C ALA A 600 12.28 1.13 -15.57
N GLY A 601 13.13 0.43 -16.34
CA GLY A 601 14.13 1.04 -17.21
C GLY A 601 13.50 1.90 -18.30
N GLY A 602 12.47 1.41 -18.96
CA GLY A 602 11.66 2.16 -19.94
C GLY A 602 11.03 3.42 -19.35
N TYR A 603 10.51 3.33 -18.13
CA TYR A 603 9.99 4.49 -17.41
C TYR A 603 11.09 5.53 -17.14
N LYS A 604 12.28 5.11 -16.72
CA LYS A 604 13.44 6.01 -16.55
C LYS A 604 13.79 6.74 -17.85
N GLU A 605 13.90 6.01 -18.98
CA GLU A 605 14.20 6.61 -20.29
C GLU A 605 13.11 7.60 -20.73
N LEU A 606 11.85 7.27 -20.46
CA LEU A 606 10.71 8.15 -20.73
C LEU A 606 10.81 9.47 -19.95
N THR A 607 11.23 9.41 -18.69
CA THR A 607 11.34 10.61 -17.85
C THR A 607 12.49 11.53 -18.29
N LYS A 608 13.55 10.98 -18.88
CA LYS A 608 14.83 11.66 -19.08
C LYS A 608 15.34 12.37 -17.81
N TYR A 609 14.95 11.85 -16.66
CA TYR A 609 15.29 12.42 -15.37
C TYR A 609 16.57 11.81 -14.84
N ASN A 610 17.62 12.59 -14.80
CA ASN A 610 18.83 12.23 -14.08
C ASN A 610 18.58 12.54 -12.60
N ALA A 611 18.11 11.51 -11.90
CA ALA A 611 17.88 11.62 -10.46
C ALA A 611 19.17 12.04 -9.75
N ALA A 612 19.02 12.86 -8.73
CA ALA A 612 20.08 13.01 -7.76
C ALA A 612 20.45 11.61 -7.22
N PRO A 613 21.72 11.41 -6.85
CA PRO A 613 22.15 10.17 -6.24
C PRO A 613 21.14 9.78 -5.16
N GLY A 614 20.87 8.49 -5.04
CA GLY A 614 20.01 7.98 -3.98
C GLY A 614 20.52 8.43 -2.62
N GLY A 615 19.72 8.28 -1.62
CA GLY A 615 20.02 8.66 -0.24
C GLY A 615 18.74 8.74 0.56
N GLY A 616 18.56 7.78 1.48
CA GLY A 616 17.41 7.82 2.37
C GLY A 616 17.56 8.87 3.44
N ALA A 617 16.60 9.78 3.55
CA ALA A 617 16.56 10.77 4.61
C ALA A 617 15.12 11.05 5.05
N LEU A 618 14.94 11.24 6.35
CA LEU A 618 13.75 11.83 6.90
C LEU A 618 13.94 13.34 6.96
N ASN A 619 13.03 14.09 6.37
CA ASN A 619 13.04 15.55 6.33
C ASN A 619 11.83 16.06 7.13
N VAL A 620 12.08 16.89 8.14
CA VAL A 620 11.05 17.40 9.06
C VAL A 620 11.07 18.91 9.08
N PHE A 621 9.89 19.51 9.01
CA PHE A 621 9.66 20.94 8.87
C PHE A 621 8.77 21.47 10.01
N SER A 622 8.98 22.70 10.40
CA SER A 622 8.14 23.43 11.36
C SER A 622 8.20 24.95 11.08
N LEU A 623 7.32 25.71 11.74
CA LEU A 623 7.32 27.17 11.69
C LEU A 623 8.51 27.76 12.44
#